data_2237be59345387a223834857f23fac6c
#
_entry.id   2237be59345387a223834857f23fac6c
#
_cell.length_a   1.000
_cell.length_b   1.000
_cell.length_c   1.000
_cell.angle_alpha   90.00
_cell.angle_beta   90.00
_cell.angle_gamma   90.00
#
_symmetry.space_group_name_H-M   'P 1'
#
loop_
_entity.id
_entity.type
_entity.pdbx_description
1 polymer ?
#
loop_
_entity_poly.entity_id
_entity_poly.type
_entity_poly.pdbx_seq_one_letter_code
_entity_poly.pdbx_strand_id
1 'polypeptide(L)'
;TQRPQQVVPVVRDRGGPRHGVTQGGPLAIEIPTPEWPKRVDVMSSDPVPPESLVVAAGTGDVREIARNRPLTRRRPGHADLVGMRKYGFEDARPVLERASARETATRVALGTAAAKFLEQALGVRLVSHVVAIGPVEVPEDAPVPGPDDVAALDADPVRCFDPDAAAAMVAEIDECQKAGDTLGGVVEVLAYGVPSGLGTYAQSDRRLDARLAAVLMGIQAIKGVEVGDGFRTARRRGSAAHDEIERGADGRIHRRSNRAGGVEGGMSNGEVVRVRAAMKPIPTVPCALATVDVVTADLAKPHPQPSHLPPAPPAAVRADAPAALALAARRLAPSLRC
;
A
#
# COMPACT_ATOMS: atom_id res chain seq x y z
N THR A 1 12.35 23.44 11.80
CA THR A 1 12.43 21.96 11.68
C THR A 1 12.53 21.61 10.22
N GLN A 2 13.74 21.25 9.77
CA GLN A 2 13.95 20.81 8.38
C GLN A 2 13.20 19.49 8.18
N ARG A 3 12.28 19.46 7.20
CA ARG A 3 11.67 18.21 6.73
C ARG A 3 12.82 17.27 6.30
N PRO A 4 12.83 15.99 6.72
CA PRO A 4 13.79 15.05 6.18
C PRO A 4 13.65 15.03 4.66
N GLN A 5 14.76 15.27 3.95
CA GLN A 5 14.81 15.17 2.50
C GLN A 5 14.29 13.77 2.13
N GLN A 6 13.15 13.71 1.46
CA GLN A 6 12.68 12.47 0.87
C GLN A 6 13.73 12.05 -0.15
N VAL A 7 14.43 10.97 0.15
CA VAL A 7 15.31 10.32 -0.83
C VAL A 7 14.39 9.76 -1.92
N VAL A 8 14.26 10.50 -3.00
CA VAL A 8 13.54 10.01 -4.18
C VAL A 8 14.37 8.85 -4.74
N PRO A 9 13.85 7.62 -4.75
CA PRO A 9 14.59 6.51 -5.31
C PRO A 9 14.85 6.76 -6.81
N VAL A 10 16.08 6.58 -7.24
CA VAL A 10 16.44 6.64 -8.64
C VAL A 10 15.86 5.40 -9.32
N VAL A 11 14.84 5.59 -10.15
CA VAL A 11 14.28 4.51 -10.97
C VAL A 11 15.14 4.37 -12.23
N ARG A 12 15.67 3.18 -12.47
CA ARG A 12 16.46 2.86 -13.67
C ARG A 12 15.68 1.90 -14.56
N ASP A 13 15.50 2.28 -15.82
CA ASP A 13 15.03 1.37 -16.86
C ASP A 13 16.17 0.43 -17.23
N ARG A 14 15.92 -0.89 -17.12
CA ARG A 14 16.88 -1.95 -17.44
C ARG A 14 16.51 -2.70 -18.72
N GLY A 15 15.40 -2.36 -19.36
CA GLY A 15 14.95 -2.93 -20.61
C GLY A 15 13.47 -2.75 -20.87
N GLY A 16 13.10 -2.79 -22.15
CA GLY A 16 11.71 -2.72 -22.61
C GLY A 16 11.45 -1.59 -23.60
N PRO A 17 11.69 -0.30 -23.28
CA PRO A 17 11.50 0.80 -24.24
C PRO A 17 12.74 0.99 -25.13
N ARG A 18 12.48 1.47 -26.37
CA ARG A 18 13.50 1.99 -27.27
C ARG A 18 13.07 3.39 -27.69
N HIS A 19 13.96 4.37 -27.49
CA HIS A 19 13.65 5.79 -27.76
C HIS A 19 12.36 6.28 -27.08
N GLY A 20 12.11 5.82 -25.84
CA GLY A 20 10.93 6.20 -25.08
C GLY A 20 9.63 5.46 -25.48
N VAL A 21 9.68 4.54 -26.44
CA VAL A 21 8.52 3.78 -26.94
C VAL A 21 8.62 2.32 -26.51
N THR A 22 7.56 1.78 -25.91
CA THR A 22 7.48 0.36 -25.54
C THR A 22 7.32 -0.50 -26.79
N GLN A 23 8.00 -1.66 -26.80
CA GLN A 23 8.01 -2.56 -27.97
C GLN A 23 7.15 -3.83 -27.75
N GLY A 24 6.29 -3.85 -26.72
CA GLY A 24 5.49 -5.03 -26.40
C GLY A 24 6.23 -6.13 -25.63
N GLY A 25 7.53 -5.97 -25.36
CA GLY A 25 8.32 -6.85 -24.53
C GLY A 25 8.20 -6.55 -23.03
N PRO A 26 8.87 -7.35 -22.18
CA PRO A 26 8.90 -7.10 -20.74
C PRO A 26 9.55 -5.75 -20.42
N LEU A 27 8.96 -5.03 -19.42
CA LEU A 27 9.54 -3.83 -18.84
C LEU A 27 10.28 -4.20 -17.55
N ALA A 28 11.59 -3.95 -17.49
CA ALA A 28 12.42 -4.20 -16.32
C ALA A 28 12.80 -2.88 -15.65
N ILE A 29 12.42 -2.72 -14.38
CA ILE A 29 12.66 -1.51 -13.58
C ILE A 29 13.52 -1.89 -12.37
N GLU A 30 14.61 -1.17 -12.16
CA GLU A 30 15.47 -1.29 -10.98
C GLU A 30 15.35 -0.04 -10.10
N ILE A 31 15.16 -0.25 -8.81
CA ILE A 31 15.13 0.79 -7.79
C ILE A 31 16.26 0.52 -6.78
N PRO A 32 17.46 1.07 -6.98
CA PRO A 32 18.56 0.88 -6.05
C PRO A 32 18.28 1.55 -4.70
N THR A 33 18.74 0.92 -3.62
CA THR A 33 18.64 1.51 -2.28
C THR A 33 19.99 2.09 -1.85
N PRO A 34 20.04 3.31 -1.27
CA PRO A 34 21.29 3.92 -0.78
C PRO A 34 21.98 3.11 0.33
N GLU A 35 21.21 2.25 1.01
CA GLU A 35 21.72 1.43 2.10
C GLU A 35 22.41 0.13 1.61
N TRP A 36 22.23 -0.25 0.34
CA TRP A 36 22.75 -1.51 -0.18
C TRP A 36 24.26 -1.70 0.03
N PRO A 37 25.14 -0.72 -0.26
CA PRO A 37 26.59 -0.88 -0.03
C PRO A 37 26.97 -1.24 1.41
N LYS A 38 26.14 -0.83 2.38
CA LYS A 38 26.34 -1.13 3.81
C LYS A 38 25.78 -2.48 4.24
N ARG A 39 25.10 -3.20 3.34
CA ARG A 39 24.39 -4.45 3.63
C ARG A 39 24.79 -5.61 2.72
N VAL A 40 25.77 -5.39 1.85
CA VAL A 40 26.17 -6.38 0.84
C VAL A 40 26.48 -7.72 1.49
N ASP A 41 27.31 -7.74 2.54
CA ASP A 41 27.71 -8.99 3.20
C ASP A 41 26.53 -9.62 3.96
N VAL A 42 25.81 -8.82 4.76
CA VAL A 42 24.67 -9.32 5.58
C VAL A 42 23.51 -9.85 4.72
N MET A 43 23.37 -9.34 3.49
CA MET A 43 22.28 -9.66 2.57
C MET A 43 22.78 -10.36 1.30
N SER A 44 24.01 -10.83 1.28
CA SER A 44 24.58 -11.54 0.14
C SER A 44 23.72 -12.77 -0.23
N SER A 45 23.56 -13.01 -1.52
CA SER A 45 23.02 -14.26 -2.06
C SER A 45 24.05 -15.39 -2.02
N ASP A 46 25.33 -15.04 -1.99
CA ASP A 46 26.43 -15.97 -1.94
C ASP A 46 26.85 -16.27 -0.50
N PRO A 47 27.46 -17.43 -0.21
CA PRO A 47 28.01 -17.72 1.09
C PRO A 47 29.04 -16.67 1.53
N VAL A 48 28.87 -16.11 2.71
CA VAL A 48 29.77 -15.14 3.31
C VAL A 48 30.47 -15.79 4.50
N PRO A 49 31.81 -15.65 4.65
CA PRO A 49 32.54 -16.17 5.80
C PRO A 49 31.96 -15.58 7.10
N PRO A 50 31.72 -16.40 8.14
CA PRO A 50 31.15 -15.90 9.40
C PRO A 50 31.93 -14.75 10.03
N GLU A 51 33.23 -14.72 9.86
CA GLU A 51 34.13 -13.67 10.34
C GLU A 51 33.84 -12.31 9.71
N SER A 52 33.32 -12.25 8.46
CA SER A 52 32.93 -11.01 7.78
C SER A 52 31.69 -10.40 8.41
N LEU A 53 30.88 -11.19 9.08
CA LEU A 53 29.66 -10.75 9.77
C LEU A 53 29.92 -10.37 11.24
N VAL A 54 31.09 -10.74 11.78
CA VAL A 54 31.51 -10.42 13.15
C VAL A 54 32.26 -9.11 13.15
N VAL A 55 31.60 -8.04 13.60
CA VAL A 55 32.30 -6.80 13.92
C VAL A 55 32.87 -6.95 15.33
N ALA A 56 34.20 -6.97 15.46
CA ALA A 56 34.84 -7.11 16.75
C ALA A 56 34.38 -6.03 17.72
N ALA A 57 34.03 -6.41 18.94
CA ALA A 57 33.60 -5.49 19.99
C ALA A 57 34.70 -4.41 20.21
N GLY A 58 34.31 -3.14 20.02
CA GLY A 58 35.22 -2.00 20.20
C GLY A 58 35.88 -1.46 18.93
N THR A 59 35.71 -2.04 17.76
CA THR A 59 36.28 -1.58 16.49
C THR A 59 35.28 -1.05 15.46
N GLY A 60 33.97 -1.30 15.66
CA GLY A 60 32.90 -0.87 14.73
C GLY A 60 31.99 0.21 15.29
N ASP A 61 31.38 0.99 14.40
CA ASP A 61 30.25 1.85 14.76
C ASP A 61 29.13 1.00 15.38
N VAL A 62 28.52 1.48 16.47
CA VAL A 62 27.42 0.84 17.17
C VAL A 62 26.28 0.47 16.20
N ARG A 63 26.07 1.27 15.15
CA ARG A 63 25.08 1.02 14.09
C ARG A 63 25.46 -0.15 13.19
N GLU A 64 26.75 -0.37 12.97
CA GLU A 64 27.26 -1.48 12.16
C GLU A 64 27.17 -2.80 12.92
N ILE A 65 27.54 -2.79 14.19
CA ILE A 65 27.36 -3.94 15.10
C ILE A 65 25.87 -4.32 15.14
N ALA A 66 24.97 -3.34 15.34
CA ALA A 66 23.53 -3.60 15.37
C ALA A 66 22.98 -4.11 14.02
N ARG A 67 23.60 -3.74 12.90
CA ARG A 67 23.22 -4.21 11.56
C ARG A 67 23.60 -5.66 11.34
N ASN A 68 24.75 -6.10 11.81
CA ASN A 68 25.28 -7.44 11.58
C ASN A 68 24.74 -8.47 12.59
N ARG A 69 24.28 -8.02 13.75
CA ARG A 69 23.79 -8.89 14.83
C ARG A 69 22.54 -9.67 14.41
N PRO A 70 22.45 -10.97 14.71
CA PRO A 70 21.22 -11.75 14.56
C PRO A 70 20.02 -11.14 15.30
N LEU A 71 18.85 -11.17 14.68
CA LEU A 71 17.62 -10.61 15.22
C LEU A 71 16.80 -11.72 15.88
N THR A 72 17.00 -11.93 17.18
CA THR A 72 16.35 -12.98 17.97
C THR A 72 15.07 -12.53 18.67
N ARG A 73 14.90 -11.20 18.89
CA ARG A 73 13.72 -10.59 19.53
C ARG A 73 12.71 -10.15 18.49
N ARG A 74 11.60 -10.85 18.45
CA ARG A 74 10.58 -10.71 17.40
C ARG A 74 9.65 -9.54 17.71
N ARG A 75 9.22 -8.82 16.69
CA ARG A 75 8.28 -7.72 16.84
C ARG A 75 6.84 -8.25 16.86
N PRO A 76 6.04 -7.95 17.88
CA PRO A 76 4.60 -8.19 17.85
C PRO A 76 3.97 -7.50 16.64
N GLY A 77 3.02 -8.20 15.99
CA GLY A 77 2.34 -7.65 14.80
C GLY A 77 3.15 -7.69 13.49
N HIS A 78 4.40 -8.14 13.48
CA HIS A 78 5.21 -8.37 12.29
C HIS A 78 5.23 -9.85 11.87
N ALA A 79 5.76 -10.14 10.67
CA ALA A 79 5.90 -11.49 10.16
C ALA A 79 7.00 -12.32 10.84
N ASP A 80 7.85 -11.71 11.67
CA ASP A 80 9.08 -12.27 12.22
C ASP A 80 8.85 -13.67 12.84
N LEU A 81 7.95 -13.80 13.81
CA LEU A 81 7.70 -15.05 14.53
C LEU A 81 7.19 -16.17 13.61
N VAL A 82 6.19 -15.85 12.80
CA VAL A 82 5.54 -16.84 11.93
C VAL A 82 6.48 -17.27 10.81
N GLY A 83 7.21 -16.31 10.22
CA GLY A 83 8.18 -16.59 9.16
C GLY A 83 9.35 -17.45 9.67
N MET A 84 9.94 -17.11 10.81
CA MET A 84 11.01 -17.92 11.42
C MET A 84 10.55 -19.35 11.69
N ARG A 85 9.37 -19.54 12.25
CA ARG A 85 8.81 -20.88 12.50
C ARG A 85 8.54 -21.66 11.21
N LYS A 86 7.99 -20.98 10.20
CA LYS A 86 7.66 -21.64 8.93
C LYS A 86 8.88 -22.15 8.18
N TYR A 87 9.96 -21.37 8.19
CA TYR A 87 11.16 -21.64 7.40
C TYR A 87 12.34 -22.19 8.23
N GLY A 88 12.18 -22.32 9.54
CA GLY A 88 13.23 -22.82 10.43
C GLY A 88 14.40 -21.84 10.62
N PHE A 89 14.15 -20.53 10.52
CA PHE A 89 15.21 -19.52 10.68
C PHE A 89 15.45 -19.19 12.16
N GLU A 90 16.73 -19.09 12.53
CA GLU A 90 17.17 -18.61 13.85
C GLU A 90 17.31 -17.09 13.91
N ASP A 91 17.51 -16.44 12.75
CA ASP A 91 17.53 -14.99 12.57
C ASP A 91 16.24 -14.53 11.86
N ALA A 92 15.59 -13.47 12.39
CA ALA A 92 14.40 -12.89 11.77
C ALA A 92 14.72 -12.08 10.50
N ARG A 93 15.99 -11.81 10.19
CA ARG A 93 16.40 -10.93 9.09
C ARG A 93 15.84 -11.35 7.73
N PRO A 94 15.91 -12.61 7.27
CA PRO A 94 15.35 -13.00 5.98
C PRO A 94 13.85 -12.70 5.87
N VAL A 95 13.11 -12.92 6.98
CA VAL A 95 11.68 -12.62 7.04
C VAL A 95 11.43 -11.12 7.02
N LEU A 96 12.20 -10.35 7.81
CA LEU A 96 12.07 -8.91 7.96
C LEU A 96 12.31 -8.19 6.62
N GLU A 97 13.37 -8.53 5.93
CA GLU A 97 13.73 -7.86 4.67
C GLU A 97 12.73 -8.19 3.56
N ARG A 98 12.21 -9.42 3.51
CA ARG A 98 11.23 -9.81 2.51
C ARG A 98 9.82 -9.29 2.82
N ALA A 99 9.42 -9.24 4.07
CA ALA A 99 8.13 -8.70 4.50
C ALA A 99 8.13 -7.17 4.65
N SER A 100 9.21 -6.53 4.24
CA SER A 100 9.41 -5.08 4.36
C SER A 100 8.55 -4.30 3.37
N ALA A 101 8.06 -3.13 3.78
CA ALA A 101 7.41 -2.16 2.90
C ALA A 101 8.35 -1.60 1.81
N ARG A 102 9.63 -1.98 1.74
CA ARG A 102 10.54 -1.63 0.64
C ARG A 102 10.06 -2.18 -0.71
N GLU A 103 9.39 -3.33 -0.72
CA GLU A 103 8.74 -3.89 -1.92
C GLU A 103 7.70 -2.93 -2.51
N THR A 104 7.09 -2.10 -1.68
CA THR A 104 6.11 -1.10 -2.06
C THR A 104 6.64 -0.13 -3.11
N ALA A 105 7.91 0.30 -3.02
CA ALA A 105 8.51 1.19 -4.02
C ALA A 105 8.48 0.57 -5.43
N THR A 106 8.74 -0.73 -5.55
CA THR A 106 8.65 -1.46 -6.82
C THR A 106 7.20 -1.54 -7.32
N ARG A 107 6.24 -1.78 -6.43
CA ARG A 107 4.81 -1.79 -6.78
C ARG A 107 4.35 -0.42 -7.28
N VAL A 108 4.81 0.67 -6.66
CA VAL A 108 4.51 2.04 -7.09
C VAL A 108 5.04 2.29 -8.49
N ALA A 109 6.29 1.96 -8.78
CA ALA A 109 6.88 2.17 -10.10
C ALA A 109 6.14 1.37 -11.19
N LEU A 110 5.86 0.09 -10.95
CA LEU A 110 5.09 -0.75 -11.86
C LEU A 110 3.65 -0.25 -12.03
N GLY A 111 3.01 0.16 -10.93
CA GLY A 111 1.66 0.68 -10.94
C GLY A 111 1.55 2.01 -11.68
N THR A 112 2.56 2.89 -11.56
CA THR A 112 2.61 4.14 -12.31
C THR A 112 2.69 3.87 -13.82
N ALA A 113 3.51 2.92 -14.25
CA ALA A 113 3.58 2.53 -15.65
C ALA A 113 2.23 1.96 -16.16
N ALA A 114 1.58 1.12 -15.34
CA ALA A 114 0.27 0.57 -15.67
C ALA A 114 -0.83 1.65 -15.68
N ALA A 115 -0.80 2.62 -14.76
CA ALA A 115 -1.74 3.74 -14.71
C ALA A 115 -1.63 4.62 -15.97
N LYS A 116 -0.40 4.92 -16.40
CA LYS A 116 -0.16 5.68 -17.64
C LYS A 116 -0.64 4.93 -18.88
N PHE A 117 -0.48 3.62 -18.93
CA PHE A 117 -1.05 2.80 -19.99
C PHE A 117 -2.58 2.86 -20.01
N LEU A 118 -3.23 2.75 -18.86
CA LEU A 118 -4.69 2.83 -18.75
C LEU A 118 -5.22 4.21 -19.15
N GLU A 119 -4.54 5.28 -18.75
CA GLU A 119 -4.87 6.64 -19.12
C GLU A 119 -4.79 6.83 -20.64
N GLN A 120 -3.69 6.41 -21.28
CA GLN A 120 -3.49 6.57 -22.71
C GLN A 120 -4.40 5.67 -23.57
N ALA A 121 -4.62 4.43 -23.14
CA ALA A 121 -5.35 3.45 -23.94
C ALA A 121 -6.88 3.51 -23.73
N LEU A 122 -7.35 3.91 -22.57
CA LEU A 122 -8.76 3.83 -22.19
C LEU A 122 -9.30 5.13 -21.58
N GLY A 123 -8.49 6.16 -21.34
CA GLY A 123 -8.88 7.37 -20.63
C GLY A 123 -9.16 7.16 -19.15
N VAL A 124 -8.75 6.04 -18.58
CA VAL A 124 -8.96 5.73 -17.16
C VAL A 124 -7.99 6.54 -16.30
N ARG A 125 -8.51 7.33 -15.38
CA ARG A 125 -7.73 8.16 -14.44
C ARG A 125 -7.92 7.65 -13.01
N LEU A 126 -6.81 7.48 -12.31
CA LEU A 126 -6.78 7.00 -10.92
C LEU A 126 -6.54 8.15 -9.96
N VAL A 127 -7.31 8.20 -8.89
CA VAL A 127 -7.13 9.12 -7.77
C VAL A 127 -7.11 8.31 -6.49
N SER A 128 -6.23 8.67 -5.56
CA SER A 128 -6.26 8.09 -4.22
C SER A 128 -6.15 9.17 -3.18
N HIS A 129 -6.85 9.00 -2.07
CA HIS A 129 -6.78 9.88 -0.93
C HIS A 129 -6.95 9.12 0.37
N VAL A 130 -6.60 9.74 1.48
CA VAL A 130 -6.77 9.16 2.82
C VAL A 130 -8.14 9.55 3.34
N VAL A 131 -8.89 8.56 3.82
CA VAL A 131 -10.24 8.75 4.38
C VAL A 131 -10.31 8.48 5.88
N ALA A 132 -9.28 7.86 6.48
CA ALA A 132 -9.18 7.74 7.93
C ALA A 132 -7.74 7.61 8.40
N ILE A 133 -7.41 8.17 9.57
CA ILE A 133 -6.17 7.94 10.32
C ILE A 133 -6.52 7.76 11.80
N GLY A 134 -6.16 6.62 12.36
CA GLY A 134 -6.54 6.26 13.72
C GLY A 134 -8.05 6.33 13.90
N PRO A 135 -8.55 7.09 14.90
CA PRO A 135 -9.98 7.26 15.16
C PRO A 135 -10.66 8.35 14.30
N VAL A 136 -9.88 9.14 13.56
CA VAL A 136 -10.41 10.25 12.74
C VAL A 136 -10.78 9.72 11.36
N GLU A 137 -12.04 9.94 10.96
CA GLU A 137 -12.57 9.51 9.65
C GLU A 137 -13.26 10.70 8.95
N VAL A 138 -13.15 10.73 7.62
CA VAL A 138 -13.87 11.68 6.77
C VAL A 138 -15.39 11.41 6.86
N PRO A 139 -16.24 12.45 6.98
CA PRO A 139 -17.70 12.27 6.96
C PRO A 139 -18.20 11.49 5.77
N GLU A 140 -19.31 10.74 5.95
CA GLU A 140 -19.85 9.87 4.89
C GLU A 140 -20.32 10.65 3.66
N ASP A 141 -20.80 11.83 3.85
CA ASP A 141 -21.34 12.76 2.84
C ASP A 141 -20.31 13.78 2.32
N ALA A 142 -19.04 13.64 2.76
CA ALA A 142 -17.99 14.52 2.29
C ALA A 142 -17.76 14.35 0.76
N PRO A 143 -17.39 15.42 0.07
CA PRO A 143 -17.10 15.38 -1.34
C PRO A 143 -15.94 14.43 -1.65
N VAL A 144 -16.03 13.75 -2.79
CA VAL A 144 -15.02 12.79 -3.27
C VAL A 144 -14.14 13.48 -4.31
N PRO A 145 -12.79 13.36 -4.23
CA PRO A 145 -11.89 14.05 -5.15
C PRO A 145 -11.98 13.49 -6.58
N GLY A 146 -12.03 14.38 -7.55
CA GLY A 146 -11.92 14.06 -8.97
C GLY A 146 -10.48 13.98 -9.48
N PRO A 147 -10.29 13.61 -10.76
CA PRO A 147 -8.97 13.54 -11.37
C PRO A 147 -8.21 14.88 -11.42
N ASP A 148 -8.90 15.99 -11.35
CA ASP A 148 -8.30 17.34 -11.41
C ASP A 148 -7.84 17.85 -10.05
N ASP A 149 -8.25 17.17 -8.96
CA ASP A 149 -7.90 17.51 -7.58
C ASP A 149 -6.57 16.90 -7.11
N VAL A 150 -5.88 16.12 -7.95
CA VAL A 150 -4.65 15.40 -7.58
C VAL A 150 -3.56 16.34 -7.08
N ALA A 151 -3.43 17.53 -7.68
CA ALA A 151 -2.44 18.51 -7.26
C ALA A 151 -2.74 19.06 -5.85
N ALA A 152 -4.00 19.30 -5.52
CA ALA A 152 -4.43 19.73 -4.19
C ALA A 152 -4.19 18.61 -3.15
N LEU A 153 -4.54 17.38 -3.49
CA LEU A 153 -4.27 16.21 -2.65
C LEU A 153 -2.77 16.04 -2.39
N ASP A 154 -1.92 16.24 -3.39
CA ASP A 154 -0.46 16.11 -3.25
C ASP A 154 0.14 17.22 -2.38
N ALA A 155 -0.50 18.36 -2.30
CA ALA A 155 -0.09 19.48 -1.43
C ALA A 155 -0.52 19.28 0.04
N ASP A 156 -1.55 18.48 0.31
CA ASP A 156 -2.04 18.20 1.66
C ASP A 156 -1.07 17.28 2.44
N PRO A 157 -0.78 17.56 3.73
CA PRO A 157 0.20 16.81 4.52
C PRO A 157 -0.20 15.34 4.75
N VAL A 158 -1.50 15.03 4.79
CA VAL A 158 -2.03 13.68 5.00
C VAL A 158 -2.73 13.12 3.76
N ARG A 159 -2.78 13.92 2.68
CA ARG A 159 -3.45 13.56 1.43
C ARG A 159 -4.95 13.28 1.63
N CYS A 160 -5.60 14.03 2.51
CA CYS A 160 -7.03 14.00 2.71
C CYS A 160 -7.69 15.11 1.89
N PHE A 161 -8.84 14.81 1.26
CA PHE A 161 -9.56 15.79 0.45
C PHE A 161 -10.44 16.73 1.27
N ASP A 162 -10.91 16.25 2.42
CA ASP A 162 -11.68 17.06 3.37
C ASP A 162 -10.72 17.84 4.28
N PRO A 163 -10.74 19.19 4.26
CA PRO A 163 -9.77 19.99 5.01
C PRO A 163 -9.95 19.93 6.53
N ASP A 164 -11.17 19.74 7.03
CA ASP A 164 -11.44 19.65 8.47
C ASP A 164 -10.96 18.30 9.00
N ALA A 165 -11.25 17.23 8.29
CA ALA A 165 -10.72 15.90 8.58
C ALA A 165 -9.19 15.86 8.46
N ALA A 166 -8.59 16.53 7.44
CA ALA A 166 -7.14 16.64 7.30
C ALA A 166 -6.49 17.29 8.52
N ALA A 167 -7.05 18.41 8.99
CA ALA A 167 -6.55 19.09 10.19
C ALA A 167 -6.66 18.21 11.45
N ALA A 168 -7.78 17.52 11.62
CA ALA A 168 -7.99 16.57 12.73
C ALA A 168 -7.04 15.37 12.66
N MET A 169 -6.78 14.82 11.47
CA MET A 169 -5.80 13.74 11.26
C MET A 169 -4.38 14.16 11.60
N VAL A 170 -3.98 15.38 11.23
CA VAL A 170 -2.66 15.93 11.61
C VAL A 170 -2.54 16.06 13.13
N ALA A 171 -3.57 16.57 13.81
CA ALA A 171 -3.58 16.68 15.26
C ALA A 171 -3.47 15.31 15.94
N GLU A 172 -4.17 14.29 15.45
CA GLU A 172 -4.10 12.92 15.95
C GLU A 172 -2.71 12.30 15.76
N ILE A 173 -2.06 12.56 14.62
CA ILE A 173 -0.68 12.12 14.37
C ILE A 173 0.27 12.74 15.40
N ASP A 174 0.13 14.04 15.70
CA ASP A 174 0.98 14.74 16.66
C ASP A 174 0.79 14.19 18.09
N GLU A 175 -0.45 13.92 18.49
CA GLU A 175 -0.75 13.29 19.78
C GLU A 175 -0.22 11.88 19.91
N CYS A 176 -0.40 11.06 18.87
CA CYS A 176 0.14 9.70 18.81
C CYS A 176 1.67 9.70 18.89
N GLN A 177 2.32 10.65 18.20
CA GLN A 177 3.78 10.80 18.24
C GLN A 177 4.29 11.18 19.65
N LYS A 178 3.59 12.10 20.35
CA LYS A 178 3.90 12.45 21.74
C LYS A 178 3.75 11.25 22.68
N ALA A 179 2.75 10.42 22.43
CA ALA A 179 2.51 9.18 23.19
C ALA A 179 3.54 8.07 22.88
N GLY A 180 4.36 8.21 21.85
CA GLY A 180 5.30 7.18 21.41
C GLY A 180 4.61 5.97 20.80
N ASP A 181 3.50 6.16 20.09
CA ASP A 181 2.69 5.10 19.47
C ASP A 181 2.65 5.23 17.95
N THR A 182 1.85 4.40 17.27
CA THR A 182 1.68 4.39 15.82
C THR A 182 0.22 4.26 15.44
N LEU A 183 -0.16 4.84 14.30
CA LEU A 183 -1.53 4.83 13.78
C LEU A 183 -1.65 3.96 12.53
N GLY A 184 -2.80 3.34 12.37
CA GLY A 184 -3.29 2.80 11.12
C GLY A 184 -4.06 3.85 10.33
N GLY A 185 -4.61 3.46 9.19
CA GLY A 185 -5.44 4.35 8.39
C GLY A 185 -6.17 3.62 7.28
N VAL A 186 -7.06 4.34 6.61
CA VAL A 186 -7.80 3.84 5.44
C VAL A 186 -7.52 4.76 4.27
N VAL A 187 -7.15 4.15 3.15
CA VAL A 187 -7.02 4.85 1.86
C VAL A 187 -8.17 4.45 0.96
N GLU A 188 -8.71 5.42 0.24
CA GLU A 188 -9.68 5.21 -0.83
C GLU A 188 -9.00 5.39 -2.18
N VAL A 189 -9.30 4.51 -3.12
CA VAL A 189 -8.87 4.59 -4.52
C VAL A 189 -10.08 4.67 -5.42
N LEU A 190 -10.06 5.64 -6.30
CA LEU A 190 -11.11 5.96 -7.26
C LEU A 190 -10.56 5.78 -8.67
N ALA A 191 -11.27 5.03 -9.52
CA ALA A 191 -10.94 4.93 -10.94
C ALA A 191 -12.08 5.52 -11.78
N TYR A 192 -11.77 6.60 -12.45
CA TYR A 192 -12.67 7.34 -13.33
C TYR A 192 -12.53 6.87 -14.78
N GLY A 193 -13.63 6.88 -15.54
CA GLY A 193 -13.61 6.52 -16.95
C GLY A 193 -13.47 5.02 -17.21
N VAL A 194 -13.72 4.18 -16.22
CA VAL A 194 -13.68 2.73 -16.38
C VAL A 194 -14.86 2.29 -17.27
N PRO A 195 -14.60 1.65 -18.44
CA PRO A 195 -15.69 1.18 -19.29
C PRO A 195 -16.50 0.09 -18.59
N SER A 196 -17.81 0.04 -18.89
CA SER A 196 -18.69 -1.02 -18.38
C SER A 196 -18.26 -2.38 -18.94
N GLY A 197 -18.35 -3.44 -18.13
CA GLY A 197 -18.11 -4.83 -18.52
C GLY A 197 -16.70 -5.35 -18.31
N LEU A 198 -15.79 -4.59 -17.65
CA LEU A 198 -14.51 -5.17 -17.23
C LEU A 198 -14.69 -6.16 -16.08
N GLY A 199 -14.10 -7.31 -16.21
CA GLY A 199 -14.28 -8.43 -15.29
C GLY A 199 -15.25 -9.48 -15.85
N THR A 200 -15.84 -10.29 -15.01
CA THR A 200 -16.81 -11.33 -15.41
C THR A 200 -17.66 -11.77 -14.23
N TYR A 201 -18.88 -12.19 -14.49
CA TYR A 201 -19.72 -12.88 -13.53
C TYR A 201 -19.50 -14.40 -13.53
N ALA A 202 -18.91 -14.94 -14.59
CA ALA A 202 -18.86 -16.38 -14.85
C ALA A 202 -17.82 -17.14 -14.03
N GLN A 203 -16.71 -16.50 -13.65
CA GLN A 203 -15.58 -17.13 -12.94
C GLN A 203 -15.10 -16.26 -11.79
N SER A 204 -15.07 -16.80 -10.59
CA SER A 204 -14.76 -16.06 -9.36
C SER A 204 -13.37 -15.41 -9.35
N ASP A 205 -12.36 -16.09 -9.91
CA ASP A 205 -10.99 -15.61 -10.01
C ASP A 205 -10.77 -14.50 -11.05
N ARG A 206 -11.78 -14.27 -11.90
CA ARG A 206 -11.76 -13.22 -12.95
C ARG A 206 -12.69 -12.05 -12.64
N ARG A 207 -13.44 -12.11 -11.55
CA ARG A 207 -14.28 -11.00 -11.08
C ARG A 207 -13.39 -9.79 -10.77
N LEU A 208 -13.86 -8.59 -11.13
CA LEU A 208 -13.12 -7.34 -10.91
C LEU A 208 -12.90 -7.07 -9.42
N ASP A 209 -13.98 -7.19 -8.61
CA ASP A 209 -13.94 -7.03 -7.16
C ASP A 209 -12.94 -8.00 -6.49
N ALA A 210 -12.97 -9.28 -6.87
CA ALA A 210 -12.08 -10.28 -6.33
C ALA A 210 -10.60 -9.97 -6.63
N ARG A 211 -10.29 -9.52 -7.86
CA ARG A 211 -8.95 -9.14 -8.26
C ARG A 211 -8.45 -7.87 -7.58
N LEU A 212 -9.29 -6.85 -7.48
CA LEU A 212 -8.98 -5.62 -6.76
C LEU A 212 -8.70 -5.93 -5.28
N ALA A 213 -9.56 -6.73 -4.64
CA ALA A 213 -9.37 -7.14 -3.27
C ALA A 213 -8.07 -7.93 -3.07
N ALA A 214 -7.76 -8.88 -3.95
CA ALA A 214 -6.54 -9.69 -3.86
C ALA A 214 -5.27 -8.85 -4.00
N VAL A 215 -5.23 -7.91 -4.93
CA VAL A 215 -4.06 -7.05 -5.16
C VAL A 215 -3.86 -6.07 -3.99
N LEU A 216 -4.94 -5.45 -3.50
CA LEU A 216 -4.88 -4.54 -2.35
C LEU A 216 -4.54 -5.29 -1.06
N MET A 217 -5.15 -6.44 -0.80
CA MET A 217 -4.83 -7.28 0.36
C MET A 217 -3.38 -7.81 0.33
N GLY A 218 -2.79 -7.91 -0.86
CA GLY A 218 -1.39 -8.28 -1.06
C GLY A 218 -0.39 -7.19 -0.70
N ILE A 219 -0.82 -5.98 -0.35
CA ILE A 219 0.05 -4.91 0.15
C ILE A 219 0.35 -5.18 1.63
N GLN A 220 1.61 -4.98 2.02
CA GLN A 220 2.03 -5.18 3.40
C GLN A 220 1.21 -4.29 4.36
N ALA A 221 0.86 -4.86 5.50
CA ALA A 221 0.05 -4.25 6.56
C ALA A 221 -1.43 -4.02 6.24
N ILE A 222 -1.93 -4.25 5.04
CA ILE A 222 -3.36 -4.20 4.77
C ILE A 222 -4.07 -5.35 5.48
N LYS A 223 -5.20 -5.04 6.13
CA LYS A 223 -6.00 -5.95 6.95
C LYS A 223 -7.47 -6.01 6.54
N GLY A 224 -7.91 -5.08 5.69
CA GLY A 224 -9.27 -5.04 5.19
C GLY A 224 -9.31 -4.38 3.81
N VAL A 225 -10.25 -4.81 2.97
CA VAL A 225 -10.57 -4.20 1.68
C VAL A 225 -12.08 -4.12 1.56
N GLU A 226 -12.57 -2.99 1.09
CA GLU A 226 -13.98 -2.75 0.80
C GLU A 226 -14.15 -2.30 -0.66
N VAL A 227 -15.25 -2.72 -1.29
CA VAL A 227 -15.70 -2.24 -2.60
C VAL A 227 -16.98 -1.44 -2.37
N GLY A 228 -17.01 -0.21 -2.86
CA GLY A 228 -18.13 0.70 -2.60
C GLY A 228 -18.32 0.98 -1.12
N ASP A 229 -19.57 0.84 -0.64
CA ASP A 229 -19.90 1.03 0.76
C ASP A 229 -19.54 -0.18 1.67
N GLY A 230 -19.01 -1.26 1.08
CA GLY A 230 -18.44 -2.38 1.83
C GLY A 230 -19.34 -2.89 2.97
N PHE A 231 -18.80 -2.90 4.20
CA PHE A 231 -19.54 -3.35 5.38
C PHE A 231 -20.76 -2.51 5.73
N ARG A 232 -20.83 -1.23 5.30
CA ARG A 232 -22.00 -0.37 5.51
C ARG A 232 -23.21 -0.87 4.71
N THR A 233 -22.98 -1.41 3.51
CA THR A 233 -24.06 -2.01 2.69
C THR A 233 -24.80 -3.11 3.44
N ALA A 234 -24.10 -3.97 4.17
CA ALA A 234 -24.70 -5.06 4.95
C ALA A 234 -25.61 -4.58 6.10
N ARG A 235 -25.48 -3.32 6.52
CA ARG A 235 -26.30 -2.71 7.59
C ARG A 235 -27.53 -2.00 7.05
N ARG A 236 -27.67 -1.86 5.72
CA ARG A 236 -28.82 -1.21 5.08
C ARG A 236 -29.89 -2.23 4.70
N ARG A 237 -31.14 -1.77 4.64
CA ARG A 237 -32.21 -2.52 4.02
C ARG A 237 -32.02 -2.52 2.50
N GLY A 238 -32.43 -3.58 1.78
CA GLY A 238 -32.19 -3.74 0.36
C GLY A 238 -32.59 -2.54 -0.49
N SER A 239 -33.75 -1.92 -0.24
CA SER A 239 -34.22 -0.71 -0.93
C SER A 239 -33.31 0.53 -0.72
N ALA A 240 -32.52 0.56 0.34
CA ALA A 240 -31.56 1.62 0.63
C ALA A 240 -30.11 1.22 0.32
N ALA A 241 -29.87 -0.03 -0.01
CA ALA A 241 -28.53 -0.58 -0.27
C ALA A 241 -28.14 -0.57 -1.75
N HIS A 242 -29.12 -0.76 -2.63
CA HIS A 242 -28.90 -0.88 -4.07
C HIS A 242 -29.02 0.46 -4.78
N ASP A 243 -28.23 0.62 -5.85
CA ASP A 243 -28.21 1.82 -6.67
C ASP A 243 -29.34 1.76 -7.72
N GLU A 244 -30.29 2.68 -7.65
CA GLU A 244 -31.38 2.77 -8.63
C GLU A 244 -30.82 3.13 -10.01
N ILE A 245 -31.37 2.50 -11.05
CA ILE A 245 -31.00 2.72 -12.44
C ILE A 245 -31.95 3.73 -13.05
N GLU A 246 -31.41 4.77 -13.66
CA GLU A 246 -32.21 5.81 -14.33
C GLU A 246 -31.64 6.20 -15.69
N ARG A 247 -32.45 6.87 -16.48
CA ARG A 247 -32.03 7.45 -17.75
C ARG A 247 -31.79 8.93 -17.57
N GLY A 248 -30.54 9.35 -17.79
CA GLY A 248 -30.15 10.75 -17.72
C GLY A 248 -30.73 11.61 -18.86
N ALA A 249 -30.58 12.92 -18.72
CA ALA A 249 -30.99 13.89 -19.74
C ALA A 249 -30.22 13.71 -21.07
N ASP A 250 -29.03 13.15 -21.03
CA ASP A 250 -28.17 12.79 -22.19
C ASP A 250 -28.63 11.49 -22.87
N GLY A 251 -29.69 10.86 -22.37
CA GLY A 251 -30.26 9.60 -22.87
C GLY A 251 -29.49 8.34 -22.45
N ARG A 252 -28.42 8.48 -21.69
CA ARG A 252 -27.64 7.34 -21.18
C ARG A 252 -28.24 6.78 -19.90
N ILE A 253 -27.99 5.49 -19.68
CA ILE A 253 -28.37 4.80 -18.46
C ILE A 253 -27.22 4.96 -17.45
N HIS A 254 -27.55 5.43 -16.25
CA HIS A 254 -26.61 5.58 -15.14
C HIS A 254 -27.26 5.18 -13.80
N ARG A 255 -26.49 5.15 -12.73
CA ARG A 255 -26.97 4.90 -11.37
C ARG A 255 -27.17 6.23 -10.64
N ARG A 256 -28.25 6.30 -9.85
CA ARG A 256 -28.55 7.48 -9.03
C ARG A 256 -27.59 7.62 -7.86
N SER A 257 -26.97 6.54 -7.42
CA SER A 257 -25.95 6.49 -6.37
C SER A 257 -24.85 5.51 -6.78
N ASN A 258 -23.73 5.46 -6.03
CA ASN A 258 -22.61 4.55 -6.31
C ASN A 258 -22.20 3.76 -5.06
N ARG A 259 -23.19 3.14 -4.39
CA ARG A 259 -22.96 2.31 -3.20
C ARG A 259 -22.24 1.01 -3.53
N ALA A 260 -22.53 0.47 -4.73
CA ALA A 260 -21.84 -0.71 -5.27
C ALA A 260 -20.36 -0.43 -5.62
N GLY A 261 -19.94 0.85 -5.62
CA GLY A 261 -18.56 1.25 -5.93
C GLY A 261 -18.13 0.92 -7.34
N GLY A 262 -19.03 1.10 -8.32
CA GLY A 262 -18.74 0.89 -9.74
C GLY A 262 -18.63 -0.57 -10.16
N VAL A 263 -18.95 -1.54 -9.28
CA VAL A 263 -18.83 -2.98 -9.57
C VAL A 263 -20.11 -3.72 -9.20
N GLU A 264 -20.71 -4.38 -10.16
CA GLU A 264 -21.89 -5.22 -10.00
C GLU A 264 -21.65 -6.60 -10.61
N GLY A 265 -21.98 -7.66 -9.86
CA GLY A 265 -21.79 -9.03 -10.34
C GLY A 265 -20.34 -9.39 -10.70
N GLY A 266 -19.34 -8.66 -10.21
CA GLY A 266 -17.92 -8.85 -10.55
C GLY A 266 -17.47 -8.14 -11.82
N MET A 267 -18.30 -7.24 -12.37
CA MET A 267 -18.01 -6.45 -13.56
C MET A 267 -18.14 -4.97 -13.26
N SER A 268 -17.33 -4.12 -13.92
CA SER A 268 -17.53 -2.68 -13.88
C SER A 268 -18.87 -2.30 -14.52
N ASN A 269 -19.58 -1.33 -13.94
CA ASN A 269 -20.90 -0.91 -14.39
C ASN A 269 -20.91 0.45 -15.11
N GLY A 270 -19.72 1.07 -15.31
CA GLY A 270 -19.56 2.37 -15.95
C GLY A 270 -19.47 3.55 -14.98
N GLU A 271 -19.84 3.37 -13.71
CA GLU A 271 -19.66 4.35 -12.67
C GLU A 271 -18.21 4.34 -12.13
N VAL A 272 -17.88 5.30 -11.28
CA VAL A 272 -16.54 5.37 -10.63
C VAL A 272 -16.28 4.09 -9.83
N VAL A 273 -15.21 3.37 -10.17
CA VAL A 273 -14.80 2.23 -9.35
C VAL A 273 -14.15 2.75 -8.08
N ARG A 274 -14.74 2.40 -6.94
CA ARG A 274 -14.36 2.87 -5.60
C ARG A 274 -13.99 1.69 -4.71
N VAL A 275 -12.75 1.68 -4.23
CA VAL A 275 -12.25 0.65 -3.31
C VAL A 275 -11.51 1.30 -2.15
N ARG A 276 -11.59 0.70 -0.95
CA ARG A 276 -10.89 1.13 0.25
C ARG A 276 -9.99 0.04 0.76
N ALA A 277 -8.85 0.42 1.32
CA ALA A 277 -7.90 -0.49 1.94
C ALA A 277 -7.53 0.01 3.34
N ALA A 278 -7.76 -0.83 4.34
CA ALA A 278 -7.45 -0.53 5.74
C ALA A 278 -6.07 -1.10 6.11
N MET A 279 -5.18 -0.21 6.54
CA MET A 279 -3.83 -0.55 6.99
C MET A 279 -3.77 -0.53 8.51
N LYS A 280 -3.21 -1.59 9.11
CA LYS A 280 -2.93 -1.62 10.55
C LYS A 280 -1.79 -0.66 10.92
N PRO A 281 -1.68 -0.26 12.21
CA PRO A 281 -0.52 0.47 12.72
C PRO A 281 0.80 -0.24 12.41
N ILE A 282 1.87 0.53 12.22
CA ILE A 282 3.21 -0.02 11.97
C ILE A 282 3.70 -0.75 13.23
N PRO A 283 4.19 -2.01 13.11
CA PRO A 283 4.55 -2.82 14.28
C PRO A 283 5.85 -2.39 14.99
N THR A 284 6.57 -1.41 14.45
CA THR A 284 7.73 -0.80 15.13
C THR A 284 7.24 0.35 15.99
N VAL A 285 6.65 0.00 17.13
CA VAL A 285 6.09 0.95 18.09
C VAL A 285 7.20 1.44 19.00
N PRO A 286 7.41 2.78 19.16
CA PRO A 286 8.39 3.34 20.10
C PRO A 286 8.14 2.89 21.54
N CYS A 287 6.88 2.88 21.99
CA CYS A 287 6.46 2.24 23.24
C CYS A 287 6.50 0.72 23.07
N ALA A 288 7.65 0.12 23.28
CA ALA A 288 7.94 -1.27 22.94
C ALA A 288 7.01 -2.26 23.66
N LEU A 289 6.27 -3.04 22.87
CA LEU A 289 5.41 -4.13 23.35
C LEU A 289 6.27 -5.28 23.89
N ALA A 290 5.72 -6.08 24.80
CA ALA A 290 6.39 -7.27 25.32
C ALA A 290 6.60 -8.31 24.20
N THR A 291 7.75 -8.96 24.23
CA THR A 291 8.11 -10.07 23.33
C THR A 291 8.96 -11.10 24.07
N VAL A 292 9.34 -12.16 23.37
CA VAL A 292 10.22 -13.22 23.87
C VAL A 292 11.46 -13.31 22.97
N ASP A 293 12.64 -13.40 23.57
CA ASP A 293 13.85 -13.77 22.85
C ASP A 293 13.80 -15.27 22.54
N VAL A 294 14.05 -15.64 21.28
CA VAL A 294 13.87 -17.02 20.86
C VAL A 294 15.00 -17.97 21.20
N VAL A 295 16.14 -17.40 21.55
CA VAL A 295 17.32 -18.17 21.96
C VAL A 295 17.28 -18.46 23.46
N THR A 296 16.95 -17.44 24.27
CA THR A 296 16.93 -17.59 25.73
C THR A 296 15.58 -17.96 26.31
N ALA A 297 14.50 -17.81 25.54
CA ALA A 297 13.09 -17.93 25.97
C ALA A 297 12.66 -16.91 27.04
N ASP A 298 13.46 -15.90 27.31
CA ASP A 298 13.16 -14.86 28.30
C ASP A 298 12.22 -13.79 27.73
N LEU A 299 11.45 -13.18 28.63
CA LEU A 299 10.70 -11.98 28.32
C LEU A 299 11.67 -10.85 27.94
N ALA A 300 11.39 -10.19 26.85
CA ALA A 300 12.25 -9.15 26.29
C ALA A 300 11.43 -7.99 25.71
N LYS A 301 12.11 -6.89 25.41
CA LYS A 301 11.59 -5.86 24.49
C LYS A 301 12.17 -6.11 23.09
N PRO A 302 11.43 -5.85 22.01
CA PRO A 302 11.95 -5.96 20.65
C PRO A 302 13.23 -5.13 20.51
N HIS A 303 14.11 -5.54 19.60
CA HIS A 303 15.27 -4.72 19.27
C HIS A 303 14.78 -3.39 18.71
N PRO A 304 15.23 -2.25 19.26
CA PRO A 304 14.92 -0.95 18.69
C PRO A 304 15.52 -0.92 17.28
N GLN A 305 14.65 -0.89 16.29
CA GLN A 305 15.07 -0.59 14.93
C GLN A 305 14.78 0.90 14.71
N PRO A 306 15.77 1.69 14.32
CA PRO A 306 15.51 3.07 13.95
C PRO A 306 14.58 3.05 12.73
N SER A 307 13.29 3.23 12.96
CA SER A 307 12.36 3.57 11.89
C SER A 307 12.63 5.03 11.57
N HIS A 308 13.31 5.30 10.46
CA HIS A 308 13.44 6.65 9.90
C HIS A 308 12.12 7.15 9.31
N LEU A 309 11.04 6.36 9.42
CA LEU A 309 9.72 6.73 8.99
C LEU A 309 9.03 7.47 10.14
N PRO A 310 8.55 8.70 9.90
CA PRO A 310 7.61 9.32 10.82
C PRO A 310 6.42 8.39 11.04
N PRO A 311 5.74 8.45 12.18
CA PRO A 311 4.63 7.57 12.53
C PRO A 311 3.42 7.68 11.59
N ALA A 312 3.54 8.41 10.50
CA ALA A 312 2.45 8.66 9.58
C ALA A 312 2.31 7.55 8.52
N PRO A 313 1.24 6.76 8.57
CA PRO A 313 0.88 5.77 7.54
C PRO A 313 0.68 6.37 6.14
N PRO A 314 0.33 7.68 5.98
CA PRO A 314 -0.16 8.18 4.71
C PRO A 314 0.83 8.08 3.54
N ALA A 315 2.13 8.21 3.79
CA ALA A 315 3.10 8.23 2.70
C ALA A 315 3.29 6.88 2.00
N ALA A 316 3.21 5.76 2.75
CA ALA A 316 3.34 4.41 2.19
C ALA A 316 2.04 3.96 1.52
N VAL A 317 0.90 4.20 2.16
CA VAL A 317 -0.44 3.85 1.63
C VAL A 317 -0.81 4.71 0.42
N ARG A 318 -0.39 5.97 0.39
CA ARG A 318 -0.60 6.93 -0.68
C ARG A 318 -0.16 6.44 -2.06
N ALA A 319 0.95 5.72 -2.11
CA ALA A 319 1.55 5.33 -3.38
C ALA A 319 1.11 3.92 -3.83
N ASP A 320 0.73 3.05 -2.88
CA ASP A 320 0.44 1.64 -3.16
C ASP A 320 -0.92 1.40 -3.78
N ALA A 321 -1.94 2.12 -3.32
CA ALA A 321 -3.29 1.85 -3.74
C ALA A 321 -3.54 2.11 -5.23
N PRO A 322 -3.12 3.24 -5.84
CA PRO A 322 -3.22 3.41 -7.29
C PRO A 322 -2.41 2.40 -8.08
N ALA A 323 -1.23 2.03 -7.57
CA ALA A 323 -0.40 1.01 -8.20
C ALA A 323 -1.07 -0.36 -8.21
N ALA A 324 -1.67 -0.74 -7.09
CA ALA A 324 -2.39 -2.00 -6.98
C ALA A 324 -3.59 -2.05 -7.93
N LEU A 325 -4.38 -0.99 -8.00
CA LEU A 325 -5.52 -0.92 -8.92
C LEU A 325 -5.07 -0.96 -10.38
N ALA A 326 -4.02 -0.23 -10.74
CA ALA A 326 -3.48 -0.23 -12.09
C ALA A 326 -2.94 -1.62 -12.50
N LEU A 327 -2.25 -2.32 -11.59
CA LEU A 327 -1.78 -3.69 -11.82
C LEU A 327 -2.94 -4.69 -12.00
N ALA A 328 -4.01 -4.54 -11.21
CA ALA A 328 -5.20 -5.35 -11.36
C ALA A 328 -5.88 -5.14 -12.72
N ALA A 329 -6.05 -3.88 -13.12
CA ALA A 329 -6.65 -3.53 -14.41
C ALA A 329 -5.82 -4.04 -15.61
N ARG A 330 -4.47 -4.05 -15.53
CA ARG A 330 -3.61 -4.60 -16.59
C ARG A 330 -3.92 -6.06 -16.92
N ARG A 331 -4.27 -6.86 -15.93
CA ARG A 331 -4.67 -8.27 -16.16
C ARG A 331 -6.03 -8.40 -16.84
N LEU A 332 -6.81 -7.32 -16.86
CA LEU A 332 -8.13 -7.28 -17.50
C LEU A 332 -8.06 -6.83 -18.97
N ALA A 333 -6.98 -6.16 -19.38
CA ALA A 333 -6.81 -5.67 -20.75
C ALA A 333 -6.91 -6.75 -21.85
N PRO A 334 -6.50 -8.03 -21.66
CA PRO A 334 -6.72 -9.08 -22.65
C PRO A 334 -8.22 -9.42 -22.86
N SER A 335 -9.08 -9.10 -21.92
CA SER A 335 -10.53 -9.37 -22.00
C SER A 335 -11.29 -8.33 -22.86
N LEU A 336 -10.63 -7.24 -23.27
CA LEU A 336 -11.21 -6.21 -24.15
C LEU A 336 -11.12 -6.56 -25.65
N ARG A 337 -10.54 -7.73 -25.99
CA ARG A 337 -10.54 -8.25 -27.36
C ARG A 337 -11.68 -9.27 -27.51
N CYS A 338 -12.88 -8.77 -27.65
CA CYS A 338 -14.00 -9.47 -28.24
C CYS A 338 -14.66 -8.55 -29.25
#